data_c36c4cbe7c1a8b9eabbb8c14ccae568d
#
_entry.id   c36c4cbe7c1a8b9eabbb8c14ccae568d
#
_cell.length_a   1.000
_cell.length_b   1.000
_cell.length_c   1.000
_cell.angle_alpha   90.00
_cell.angle_beta   90.00
_cell.angle_gamma   90.00
#
_symmetry.space_group_name_H-M   'P 1'
#
loop_
_entity.id
_entity.type
_entity.pdbx_description
1 polymer ?
#
loop_
_entity_poly.entity_id
_entity_poly.type
_entity_poly.pdbx_seq_one_letter_code
_entity_poly.pdbx_strand_id
1 'polypeptide(L)'
;MADILMITAIAGAENCAAVLSKQFQLRVDTATSRKEALLQLRRREYRLVVIDESMEADDFVRHCGMATPLEINFAISGYGRLERAVRAALSRREREKEVAAQAGAWLMESELRETIAGLLLHAELALAEPAVPAAVAARLQVVAELAGILRKCLDAARSTASSQRSLRRSPVEATLQTAGPQKRTQRGGPAPVVVSGLTGIRQKTMRPLIHATIGSA
;
A
#
# COMPACT_ATOMS: atom_id res chain seq x y z
N MET A 1 15.26 15.24 -3.55
CA MET A 1 14.67 14.00 -4.07
C MET A 1 13.78 14.36 -5.24
N ALA A 2 13.94 13.70 -6.39
CA ALA A 2 12.97 13.82 -7.47
C ALA A 2 11.83 12.86 -7.14
N ASP A 3 10.59 13.31 -7.32
CA ASP A 3 9.44 12.55 -6.83
C ASP A 3 8.87 11.60 -7.87
N ILE A 4 8.94 11.97 -9.15
CA ILE A 4 8.39 11.19 -10.26
C ILE A 4 9.40 11.11 -11.40
N LEU A 5 9.59 9.93 -11.97
CA LEU A 5 10.28 9.73 -13.25
C LEU A 5 9.26 9.29 -14.30
N MET A 6 9.22 9.98 -15.42
CA MET A 6 8.39 9.63 -16.57
C MET A 6 9.24 9.13 -17.73
N ILE A 7 9.01 7.89 -18.13
CA ILE A 7 9.79 7.20 -19.18
C ILE A 7 8.89 7.02 -20.40
N THR A 8 9.13 7.81 -21.45
CA THR A 8 8.36 7.73 -22.69
C THR A 8 9.11 8.37 -23.84
N ALA A 9 9.02 7.79 -25.03
CA ALA A 9 9.61 8.33 -26.25
C ALA A 9 8.67 9.31 -27.00
N ILE A 10 7.47 9.57 -26.46
CA ILE A 10 6.46 10.41 -27.15
C ILE A 10 6.84 11.86 -27.06
N ALA A 11 6.75 12.56 -28.20
CA ALA A 11 6.93 14.01 -28.27
C ALA A 11 5.90 14.72 -27.36
N GLY A 12 6.36 15.72 -26.60
CA GLY A 12 5.50 16.45 -25.65
C GLY A 12 5.47 15.90 -24.24
N ALA A 13 6.25 14.86 -23.94
CA ALA A 13 6.42 14.32 -22.59
C ALA A 13 6.82 15.39 -21.58
N GLU A 14 7.68 16.33 -21.96
CA GLU A 14 8.13 17.43 -21.12
C GLU A 14 6.97 18.36 -20.71
N ASN A 15 6.02 18.62 -21.64
CA ASN A 15 4.84 19.42 -21.33
C ASN A 15 3.94 18.69 -20.32
N CYS A 16 3.73 17.39 -20.48
CA CYS A 16 3.01 16.58 -19.52
C CYS A 16 3.70 16.58 -18.14
N ALA A 17 5.01 16.45 -18.12
CA ALA A 17 5.79 16.48 -16.88
C ALA A 17 5.70 17.84 -16.19
N ALA A 18 5.77 18.94 -16.94
CA ALA A 18 5.62 20.29 -16.40
C ALA A 18 4.23 20.53 -15.77
N VAL A 19 3.17 20.04 -16.43
CA VAL A 19 1.80 20.14 -15.90
C VAL A 19 1.62 19.28 -14.65
N LEU A 20 2.11 18.04 -14.64
CA LEU A 20 2.10 17.16 -13.46
C LEU A 20 2.90 17.77 -12.30
N SER A 21 4.09 18.31 -12.59
CA SER A 21 4.93 18.97 -11.58
C SER A 21 4.20 20.13 -10.91
N LYS A 22 3.53 20.97 -11.69
CA LYS A 22 2.76 22.10 -11.19
C LYS A 22 1.54 21.65 -10.38
N GLN A 23 0.85 20.62 -10.82
CA GLN A 23 -0.39 20.16 -10.21
C GLN A 23 -0.17 19.42 -8.90
N PHE A 24 0.85 18.56 -8.83
CA PHE A 24 1.17 17.79 -7.63
C PHE A 24 2.21 18.48 -6.73
N GLN A 25 2.81 19.58 -7.19
CA GLN A 25 3.94 20.27 -6.51
C GLN A 25 5.11 19.31 -6.24
N LEU A 26 5.32 18.37 -7.18
CA LEU A 26 6.36 17.37 -7.16
C LEU A 26 7.33 17.60 -8.31
N ARG A 27 8.58 17.25 -8.12
CA ARG A 27 9.56 17.28 -9.20
C ARG A 27 9.35 16.08 -10.12
N VAL A 28 9.14 16.33 -11.40
CA VAL A 28 8.99 15.31 -12.44
C VAL A 28 10.19 15.39 -13.39
N ASP A 29 10.97 14.33 -13.40
CA ASP A 29 12.06 14.15 -14.37
C ASP A 29 11.52 13.31 -15.54
N THR A 30 12.03 13.57 -16.76
CA THR A 30 11.65 12.82 -17.97
C THR A 30 12.86 12.06 -18.51
N ALA A 31 12.61 10.89 -19.08
CA ALA A 31 13.61 10.12 -19.81
C ALA A 31 12.99 9.63 -21.13
N THR A 32 13.65 9.94 -22.23
CA THR A 32 13.16 9.63 -23.58
C THR A 32 13.74 8.31 -24.13
N SER A 33 14.75 7.78 -23.48
CA SER A 33 15.40 6.54 -23.85
C SER A 33 15.62 5.61 -22.67
N ARG A 34 15.70 4.30 -22.98
CA ARG A 34 16.02 3.27 -21.98
C ARG A 34 17.32 3.55 -21.22
N LYS A 35 18.37 3.95 -21.96
CA LYS A 35 19.68 4.24 -21.37
C LYS A 35 19.62 5.40 -20.38
N GLU A 36 18.92 6.44 -20.73
CA GLU A 36 18.72 7.62 -19.88
C GLU A 36 17.91 7.27 -18.64
N ALA A 37 16.80 6.54 -18.81
CA ALA A 37 15.96 6.09 -17.69
C ALA A 37 16.74 5.27 -16.67
N LEU A 38 17.50 4.27 -17.12
CA LEU A 38 18.34 3.45 -16.24
C LEU A 38 19.44 4.26 -15.54
N LEU A 39 20.02 5.25 -16.23
CA LEU A 39 20.99 6.13 -15.63
C LEU A 39 20.38 6.99 -14.52
N GLN A 40 19.18 7.51 -14.74
CA GLN A 40 18.45 8.31 -13.76
C GLN A 40 18.03 7.46 -12.56
N LEU A 41 17.50 6.25 -12.76
CA LEU A 41 17.13 5.31 -11.71
C LEU A 41 18.32 4.90 -10.83
N ARG A 42 19.53 4.82 -11.39
CA ARG A 42 20.75 4.55 -10.60
C ARG A 42 21.27 5.75 -9.82
N ARG A 43 21.00 6.95 -10.30
CA ARG A 43 21.52 8.19 -9.68
C ARG A 43 20.61 8.80 -8.64
N ARG A 44 19.32 8.51 -8.71
CA ARG A 44 18.30 9.15 -7.86
C ARG A 44 17.23 8.16 -7.47
N GLU A 45 16.71 8.35 -6.28
CA GLU A 45 15.53 7.66 -5.81
C GLU A 45 14.27 8.42 -6.21
N TYR A 46 13.30 7.70 -6.73
CA TYR A 46 11.98 8.22 -7.12
C TYR A 46 10.90 7.62 -6.23
N ARG A 47 9.79 8.33 -6.10
CA ARG A 47 8.58 7.83 -5.44
C ARG A 47 7.72 7.02 -6.40
N LEU A 48 7.63 7.48 -7.63
CA LEU A 48 6.82 6.89 -8.69
C LEU A 48 7.61 6.87 -9.99
N VAL A 49 7.54 5.78 -10.74
CA VAL A 49 8.11 5.65 -12.09
C VAL A 49 6.96 5.34 -13.04
N VAL A 50 6.64 6.29 -13.91
CA VAL A 50 5.62 6.14 -14.94
C VAL A 50 6.30 5.65 -16.21
N ILE A 51 5.89 4.48 -16.70
CA ILE A 51 6.51 3.79 -17.83
C ILE A 51 5.48 3.72 -18.96
N ASP A 52 5.88 4.13 -20.15
CA ASP A 52 5.06 3.96 -21.34
C ASP A 52 5.00 2.48 -21.73
N GLU A 53 3.81 1.94 -22.01
CA GLU A 53 3.63 0.57 -22.47
C GLU A 53 4.44 0.23 -23.75
N SER A 54 4.80 1.25 -24.56
CA SER A 54 5.66 1.08 -25.71
C SER A 54 7.12 0.74 -25.34
N MET A 55 7.49 0.93 -24.09
CA MET A 55 8.81 0.63 -23.56
C MET A 55 8.72 -0.61 -22.68
N GLU A 56 9.50 -1.66 -22.99
CA GLU A 56 9.51 -2.90 -22.21
C GLU A 56 9.69 -2.63 -20.71
N ALA A 57 8.61 -2.74 -19.95
CA ALA A 57 8.56 -2.33 -18.55
C ALA A 57 9.38 -3.23 -17.62
N ASP A 58 9.51 -4.51 -17.93
CA ASP A 58 10.18 -5.52 -17.09
C ASP A 58 11.59 -5.15 -16.68
N ASP A 59 12.33 -4.51 -17.58
CA ASP A 59 13.68 -4.07 -17.29
C ASP A 59 13.76 -2.90 -16.31
N PHE A 60 12.77 -2.02 -16.34
CA PHE A 60 12.75 -0.86 -15.45
C PHE A 60 12.26 -1.24 -14.06
N VAL A 61 11.29 -2.16 -13.96
CA VAL A 61 10.73 -2.63 -12.67
C VAL A 61 11.82 -3.18 -11.76
N ARG A 62 12.78 -3.92 -12.32
CA ARG A 62 13.93 -4.45 -11.56
C ARG A 62 14.85 -3.36 -11.00
N HIS A 63 14.88 -2.18 -11.61
CA HIS A 63 15.74 -1.07 -11.23
C HIS A 63 15.02 0.05 -10.47
N CYS A 64 13.71 -0.05 -10.34
CA CYS A 64 12.91 0.96 -9.62
C CYS A 64 13.20 1.03 -8.12
N GLY A 65 13.84 0.00 -7.54
CA GLY A 65 14.11 -0.05 -6.10
C GLY A 65 12.83 0.10 -5.28
N MET A 66 12.75 1.18 -4.50
CA MET A 66 11.58 1.49 -3.65
C MET A 66 10.50 2.31 -4.37
N ALA A 67 10.71 2.68 -5.65
CA ALA A 67 9.71 3.41 -6.41
C ALA A 67 8.56 2.51 -6.85
N THR A 68 7.35 3.05 -6.90
CA THR A 68 6.19 2.33 -7.43
C THR A 68 6.18 2.44 -8.95
N PRO A 69 6.28 1.34 -9.72
CA PRO A 69 6.11 1.38 -11.16
C PRO A 69 4.64 1.56 -11.53
N LEU A 70 4.38 2.37 -12.54
CA LEU A 70 3.06 2.64 -13.11
C LEU A 70 3.14 2.59 -14.63
N GLU A 71 2.56 1.56 -15.23
CA GLU A 71 2.50 1.41 -16.67
C GLU A 71 1.29 2.16 -17.25
N ILE A 72 1.51 2.95 -18.27
CA ILE A 72 0.46 3.73 -18.94
C ILE A 72 0.75 3.78 -20.44
N ASN A 73 -0.27 3.55 -21.23
CA ASN A 73 -0.21 3.80 -22.67
C ASN A 73 -0.41 5.29 -22.94
N PHE A 74 0.65 6.03 -23.20
CA PHE A 74 0.58 7.47 -23.46
C PHE A 74 -0.09 7.79 -24.78
N ALA A 75 -0.02 6.91 -25.77
CA ALA A 75 -0.63 7.14 -27.09
C ALA A 75 -2.17 7.18 -27.02
N ILE A 76 -2.77 6.41 -26.12
CA ILE A 76 -4.22 6.26 -25.98
C ILE A 76 -4.74 7.07 -24.78
N SER A 77 -3.92 7.21 -23.74
CA SER A 77 -4.32 7.83 -22.49
C SER A 77 -4.20 9.36 -22.59
N GLY A 78 -5.30 10.05 -22.60
CA GLY A 78 -5.28 11.52 -22.44
C GLY A 78 -4.74 11.92 -21.06
N TYR A 79 -4.32 13.19 -20.95
CA TYR A 79 -3.75 13.75 -19.72
C TYR A 79 -4.58 13.48 -18.45
N GLY A 80 -5.90 13.59 -18.53
CA GLY A 80 -6.78 13.34 -17.38
C GLY A 80 -6.76 11.89 -16.85
N ARG A 81 -6.44 10.91 -17.71
CA ARG A 81 -6.25 9.52 -17.28
C ARG A 81 -4.91 9.34 -16.58
N LEU A 82 -3.85 9.92 -17.16
CA LEU A 82 -2.52 9.94 -16.56
C LEU A 82 -2.54 10.58 -15.16
N GLU A 83 -3.16 11.76 -15.04
CA GLU A 83 -3.31 12.45 -13.76
C GLU A 83 -4.00 11.58 -12.70
N ARG A 84 -5.13 10.97 -13.04
CA ARG A 84 -5.88 10.11 -12.13
C ARG A 84 -5.06 8.89 -11.70
N ALA A 85 -4.33 8.28 -12.62
CA ALA A 85 -3.48 7.13 -12.36
C ALA A 85 -2.31 7.50 -11.44
N VAL A 86 -1.62 8.62 -11.69
CA VAL A 86 -0.56 9.15 -10.84
C VAL A 86 -1.09 9.47 -9.44
N ARG A 87 -2.23 10.15 -9.34
CA ARG A 87 -2.87 10.45 -8.05
C ARG A 87 -3.22 9.19 -7.26
N ALA A 88 -3.78 8.20 -7.91
CA ALA A 88 -4.12 6.92 -7.29
C ALA A 88 -2.86 6.17 -6.81
N ALA A 89 -1.79 6.14 -7.61
CA ALA A 89 -0.53 5.50 -7.25
C ALA A 89 0.15 6.18 -6.05
N LEU A 90 0.21 7.51 -6.05
CA LEU A 90 0.76 8.28 -4.92
C LEU A 90 -0.05 8.08 -3.64
N SER A 91 -1.39 8.07 -3.74
CA SER A 91 -2.27 7.84 -2.59
C SER A 91 -2.14 6.41 -2.05
N ARG A 92 -1.96 5.41 -2.93
CA ARG A 92 -1.71 4.02 -2.52
C ARG A 92 -0.39 3.94 -1.75
N ARG A 93 0.68 4.49 -2.30
CA ARG A 93 1.99 4.48 -1.66
C ARG A 93 1.98 5.14 -0.28
N GLU A 94 1.28 6.24 -0.11
CA GLU A 94 1.19 6.90 1.19
C GLU A 94 0.47 6.02 2.21
N ARG A 95 -0.63 5.37 1.82
CA ARG A 95 -1.32 4.39 2.69
C ARG A 95 -0.43 3.20 3.03
N GLU A 96 0.32 2.66 2.06
CA GLU A 96 1.25 1.54 2.29
C GLU A 96 2.35 1.93 3.28
N LYS A 97 2.89 3.15 3.19
CA LYS A 97 3.85 3.68 4.16
C LYS A 97 3.24 3.84 5.55
N GLU A 98 2.03 4.38 5.64
CA GLU A 98 1.33 4.50 6.92
C GLU A 98 1.09 3.14 7.56
N VAL A 99 0.65 2.15 6.77
CA VAL A 99 0.44 0.77 7.25
C VAL A 99 1.75 0.13 7.69
N ALA A 100 2.82 0.28 6.90
CA ALA A 100 4.14 -0.25 7.25
C ALA A 100 4.71 0.39 8.52
N ALA A 101 4.58 1.72 8.65
CA ALA A 101 5.01 2.45 9.85
C ALA A 101 4.22 2.00 11.09
N GLN A 102 2.90 1.82 10.96
CA GLN A 102 2.07 1.32 12.05
C GLN A 102 2.43 -0.12 12.45
N ALA A 103 2.68 -1.00 11.46
CA ALA A 103 3.10 -2.38 11.72
C ALA A 103 4.46 -2.41 12.43
N GLY A 104 5.42 -1.60 11.98
CA GLY A 104 6.74 -1.48 12.63
C GLY A 104 6.64 -0.97 14.06
N ALA A 105 5.84 0.07 14.30
CA ALA A 105 5.60 0.60 15.64
C ALA A 105 4.97 -0.44 16.57
N TRP A 106 4.02 -1.23 16.06
CA TRP A 106 3.37 -2.30 16.81
C TRP A 106 4.33 -3.42 17.19
N LEU A 107 5.23 -3.83 16.27
CA LEU A 107 6.25 -4.83 16.56
C LEU A 107 7.21 -4.36 17.66
N MET A 108 7.72 -3.13 17.55
CA MET A 108 8.61 -2.55 18.57
C MET A 108 7.92 -2.43 19.94
N GLU A 109 6.65 -2.05 19.96
CA GLU A 109 5.87 -1.99 21.19
C GLU A 109 5.69 -3.37 21.83
N SER A 110 5.47 -4.42 21.01
CA SER A 110 5.35 -5.80 21.47
C SER A 110 6.66 -6.31 22.09
N GLU A 111 7.79 -6.08 21.42
CA GLU A 111 9.12 -6.47 21.91
C GLU A 111 9.48 -5.76 23.22
N LEU A 112 9.19 -4.45 23.30
CA LEU A 112 9.42 -3.68 24.53
C LEU A 112 8.58 -4.23 25.71
N ARG A 113 7.33 -4.56 25.44
CA ARG A 113 6.41 -5.11 26.47
C ARG A 113 6.90 -6.44 26.97
N GLU A 114 7.37 -7.32 26.08
CA GLU A 114 7.93 -8.62 26.45
C GLU A 114 9.22 -8.44 27.27
N THR A 115 10.09 -7.55 26.85
CA THR A 115 11.34 -7.24 27.59
C THR A 115 11.05 -6.69 28.99
N ILE A 116 10.08 -5.78 29.13
CA ILE A 116 9.66 -5.24 30.42
C ILE A 116 9.05 -6.32 31.32
N ALA A 117 8.23 -7.20 30.75
CA ALA A 117 7.64 -8.33 31.49
C ALA A 117 8.74 -9.28 31.99
N GLY A 118 9.73 -9.59 31.16
CA GLY A 118 10.91 -10.39 31.55
C GLY A 118 11.71 -9.73 32.66
N LEU A 119 11.98 -8.41 32.57
CA LEU A 119 12.68 -7.69 33.63
C LEU A 119 11.91 -7.71 34.96
N LEU A 120 10.60 -7.52 34.94
CA LEU A 120 9.76 -7.59 36.14
C LEU A 120 9.84 -8.98 36.77
N LEU A 121 9.67 -10.03 35.96
CA LEU A 121 9.73 -11.40 36.45
C LEU A 121 11.08 -11.73 37.08
N HIS A 122 12.17 -11.36 36.44
CA HIS A 122 13.51 -11.60 36.97
C HIS A 122 13.80 -10.79 38.23
N ALA A 123 13.33 -9.55 38.30
CA ALA A 123 13.45 -8.75 39.50
C ALA A 123 12.65 -9.35 40.69
N GLU A 124 11.43 -9.81 40.46
CA GLU A 124 10.59 -10.48 41.46
C GLU A 124 11.21 -11.80 41.95
N LEU A 125 11.70 -12.64 41.01
CA LEU A 125 12.38 -13.87 41.35
C LEU A 125 13.66 -13.63 42.19
N ALA A 126 14.46 -12.63 41.81
CA ALA A 126 15.65 -12.28 42.56
C ALA A 126 15.30 -11.73 43.95
N LEU A 127 14.23 -10.97 44.11
CA LEU A 127 13.75 -10.46 45.41
C LEU A 127 13.18 -11.59 46.32
N ALA A 128 12.71 -12.67 45.73
CA ALA A 128 12.20 -13.82 46.47
C ALA A 128 13.29 -14.73 47.04
N GLU A 129 14.55 -14.55 46.62
CA GLU A 129 15.65 -15.32 47.16
C GLU A 129 15.99 -14.92 48.60
N PRO A 130 16.06 -15.87 49.56
CA PRO A 130 16.25 -15.56 50.99
C PRO A 130 17.62 -15.02 51.36
N ALA A 131 18.63 -15.11 50.46
CA ALA A 131 20.02 -14.73 50.72
C ALA A 131 20.43 -13.38 50.09
N VAL A 132 19.50 -12.57 49.59
CA VAL A 132 19.82 -11.31 48.90
C VAL A 132 20.24 -10.23 49.93
N PRO A 133 21.41 -9.59 49.78
CA PRO A 133 21.81 -8.49 50.62
C PRO A 133 20.84 -7.33 50.50
N ALA A 134 20.52 -6.67 51.63
CA ALA A 134 19.52 -5.57 51.67
C ALA A 134 19.81 -4.46 50.66
N ALA A 135 21.09 -4.12 50.42
CA ALA A 135 21.48 -3.12 49.41
C ALA A 135 21.17 -3.56 47.98
N VAL A 136 21.22 -4.84 47.65
CA VAL A 136 20.88 -5.39 46.34
C VAL A 136 19.34 -5.43 46.20
N ALA A 137 18.64 -5.87 47.23
CA ALA A 137 17.18 -5.91 47.26
C ALA A 137 16.59 -4.49 46.99
N ALA A 138 17.13 -3.46 47.64
CA ALA A 138 16.68 -2.08 47.42
C ALA A 138 16.88 -1.63 45.95
N ARG A 139 17.99 -2.01 45.30
CA ARG A 139 18.22 -1.70 43.88
C ARG A 139 17.29 -2.46 42.94
N LEU A 140 17.02 -3.75 43.22
CA LEU A 140 16.09 -4.55 42.44
C LEU A 140 14.65 -4.00 42.54
N GLN A 141 14.29 -3.48 43.72
CA GLN A 141 12.99 -2.85 43.90
C GLN A 141 12.82 -1.60 43.06
N VAL A 142 13.86 -0.75 42.96
CA VAL A 142 13.85 0.42 42.07
C VAL A 142 13.71 -0.01 40.59
N VAL A 143 14.42 -1.08 40.19
CA VAL A 143 14.30 -1.61 38.80
C VAL A 143 12.88 -2.10 38.52
N ALA A 144 12.26 -2.82 39.45
CA ALA A 144 10.88 -3.28 39.30
C ALA A 144 9.89 -2.11 39.24
N GLU A 145 10.06 -1.08 40.04
CA GLU A 145 9.23 0.13 40.01
C GLU A 145 9.34 0.85 38.65
N LEU A 146 10.57 1.06 38.16
CA LEU A 146 10.81 1.71 36.85
C LEU A 146 10.21 0.90 35.71
N ALA A 147 10.40 -0.41 35.69
CA ALA A 147 9.79 -1.31 34.71
C ALA A 147 8.24 -1.25 34.77
N GLY A 148 7.66 -1.19 35.96
CA GLY A 148 6.23 -1.02 36.19
C GLY A 148 5.69 0.31 35.62
N ILE A 149 6.46 1.40 35.80
CA ILE A 149 6.10 2.71 35.21
C ILE A 149 6.15 2.65 33.68
N LEU A 150 7.22 2.07 33.09
CA LEU A 150 7.34 1.91 31.64
C LEU A 150 6.17 1.12 31.08
N ARG A 151 5.76 0.01 31.73
CA ARG A 151 4.59 -0.76 31.31
C ARG A 151 3.32 0.07 31.27
N LYS A 152 3.06 0.85 32.34
CA LYS A 152 1.91 1.74 32.40
C LYS A 152 1.93 2.82 31.29
N CYS A 153 3.10 3.38 30.99
CA CYS A 153 3.25 4.35 29.89
C CYS A 153 2.92 3.73 28.53
N LEU A 154 3.38 2.49 28.25
CA LEU A 154 3.06 1.77 27.02
C LEU A 154 1.57 1.46 26.90
N ASP A 155 0.93 1.07 27.99
CA ASP A 155 -0.52 0.78 28.02
C ASP A 155 -1.35 2.04 27.79
N ALA A 156 -0.94 3.18 28.37
CA ALA A 156 -1.58 4.48 28.12
C ALA A 156 -1.42 4.95 26.68
N ALA A 157 -0.23 4.81 26.10
CA ALA A 157 0.01 5.15 24.69
C ALA A 157 -0.85 4.34 23.73
N ARG A 158 -1.05 3.05 24.00
CA ARG A 158 -1.93 2.17 23.21
C ARG A 158 -3.40 2.59 23.31
N SER A 159 -3.86 2.97 24.49
CA SER A 159 -5.25 3.42 24.69
C SER A 159 -5.55 4.69 23.91
N THR A 160 -4.61 5.65 23.89
CA THR A 160 -4.76 6.89 23.11
C THR A 160 -4.73 6.63 21.60
N ALA A 161 -3.87 5.73 21.11
CA ALA A 161 -3.79 5.34 19.71
C ALA A 161 -5.06 4.62 19.23
N SER A 162 -5.65 3.76 20.04
CA SER A 162 -6.91 3.08 19.72
C SER A 162 -8.11 4.04 19.70
N SER A 163 -8.17 5.01 20.60
CA SER A 163 -9.22 6.04 20.63
C SER A 163 -9.16 6.95 19.40
N GLN A 164 -7.97 7.36 18.97
CA GLN A 164 -7.79 8.14 17.73
C GLN A 164 -8.19 7.36 16.48
N ARG A 165 -7.97 6.04 16.46
CA ARG A 165 -8.35 5.18 15.34
C ARG A 165 -9.87 5.05 15.22
N SER A 166 -10.60 4.96 16.34
CA SER A 166 -12.07 4.91 16.32
C SER A 166 -12.68 6.22 15.85
N LEU A 167 -12.08 7.37 16.17
CA LEU A 167 -12.53 8.69 15.72
C LEU A 167 -12.27 8.94 14.22
N ARG A 168 -11.24 8.34 13.64
CA ARG A 168 -10.96 8.43 12.19
C ARG A 168 -11.81 7.51 11.33
N ARG A 169 -12.45 6.49 11.89
CA ARG A 169 -13.50 5.72 11.23
C ARG A 169 -14.82 6.49 11.24
N SER A 170 -14.85 7.57 10.50
CA SER A 170 -16.00 8.46 10.35
C SER A 170 -17.00 7.98 9.30
N PRO A 171 -18.21 8.52 9.26
CA PRO A 171 -19.52 7.89 9.09
C PRO A 171 -19.93 7.68 7.64
N VAL A 172 -19.03 7.34 6.73
CA VAL A 172 -19.40 7.05 5.32
C VAL A 172 -20.08 5.69 5.16
N GLU A 173 -19.88 4.75 6.10
CA GLU A 173 -20.54 3.44 6.03
C GLU A 173 -21.94 3.39 6.64
N ALA A 174 -22.31 4.38 7.46
CA ALA A 174 -23.64 4.41 8.09
C ALA A 174 -24.77 4.85 7.13
N THR A 175 -24.43 5.49 6.00
CA THR A 175 -25.44 6.01 5.05
C THR A 175 -25.88 4.98 4.00
N LEU A 176 -25.17 3.86 3.86
CA LEU A 176 -25.52 2.81 2.89
C LEU A 176 -26.43 1.70 3.43
N GLN A 177 -26.69 1.66 4.73
CA GLN A 177 -27.55 0.63 5.33
C GLN A 177 -28.99 1.04 5.59
N THR A 178 -29.39 2.29 5.34
CA THR A 178 -30.77 2.76 5.55
C THR A 178 -31.62 2.92 4.29
N ALA A 179 -31.11 2.57 3.11
CA ALA A 179 -31.92 2.46 1.91
C ALA A 179 -32.59 1.06 1.86
N GLY A 180 -33.59 0.84 2.70
CA GLY A 180 -34.49 -0.32 2.60
C GLY A 180 -35.24 -0.26 1.25
N PRO A 181 -35.70 -1.40 0.73
CA PRO A 181 -36.34 -1.48 -0.57
C PRO A 181 -37.70 -0.76 -0.52
N GLN A 182 -37.77 0.41 -1.14
CA GLN A 182 -39.06 1.05 -1.42
C GLN A 182 -39.85 0.15 -2.38
N LYS A 183 -40.97 -0.39 -1.88
CA LYS A 183 -42.01 -1.06 -2.63
C LYS A 183 -42.47 -0.14 -3.79
N ARG A 184 -42.07 -0.48 -4.99
CA ARG A 184 -42.54 0.14 -6.21
C ARG A 184 -43.94 -0.42 -6.49
N THR A 185 -44.96 0.35 -6.15
CA THR A 185 -46.35 0.11 -6.55
C THR A 185 -46.48 0.01 -8.06
N GLN A 186 -47.04 -1.12 -8.50
CA GLN A 186 -47.45 -1.39 -9.89
C GLN A 186 -48.44 -0.37 -10.36
N ARG A 187 -48.22 0.23 -11.51
CA ARG A 187 -49.27 0.82 -12.38
C ARG A 187 -49.01 0.36 -13.80
N GLY A 188 -49.91 -0.41 -14.27
CA GLY A 188 -50.56 -0.80 -15.52
C GLY A 188 -49.81 -0.55 -16.85
N GLY A 189 -49.57 -1.57 -17.56
CA GLY A 189 -49.55 -2.08 -18.90
C GLY A 189 -49.19 -1.12 -20.06
N PRO A 190 -49.00 -1.56 -21.27
CA PRO A 190 -49.57 -2.77 -21.91
C PRO A 190 -48.53 -3.74 -22.56
N ALA A 191 -49.08 -4.82 -23.00
CA ALA A 191 -48.69 -6.10 -23.61
C ALA A 191 -47.47 -6.17 -24.59
N PRO A 192 -46.95 -7.42 -24.76
CA PRO A 192 -45.68 -7.66 -25.42
C PRO A 192 -45.80 -7.80 -26.92
N VAL A 193 -44.81 -7.25 -27.64
CA VAL A 193 -44.57 -7.58 -29.05
C VAL A 193 -43.58 -8.75 -29.10
N VAL A 194 -44.07 -9.86 -29.59
CA VAL A 194 -43.29 -11.07 -29.95
C VAL A 194 -42.54 -10.74 -31.25
N VAL A 195 -41.23 -10.83 -31.23
CA VAL A 195 -40.43 -11.00 -32.44
C VAL A 195 -39.56 -12.23 -32.27
N SER A 196 -39.98 -13.29 -32.99
CA SER A 196 -39.21 -14.48 -33.26
C SER A 196 -38.10 -14.16 -34.27
N GLY A 197 -36.92 -14.74 -34.07
CA GLY A 197 -35.86 -14.73 -35.09
C GLY A 197 -34.53 -15.19 -34.50
N LEU A 198 -34.30 -16.46 -34.41
CA LEU A 198 -33.43 -17.33 -35.22
C LEU A 198 -31.90 -17.14 -35.12
N THR A 199 -31.26 -18.25 -34.77
CA THR A 199 -29.94 -18.78 -35.24
C THR A 199 -28.71 -18.25 -34.51
N GLY A 200 -28.05 -18.98 -33.59
CA GLY A 200 -27.20 -20.13 -33.98
C GLY A 200 -25.75 -19.66 -34.18
N ILE A 201 -24.93 -19.58 -33.11
CA ILE A 201 -23.47 -19.60 -33.29
C ILE A 201 -22.84 -20.61 -32.32
N ARG A 202 -22.20 -21.59 -32.96
CA ARG A 202 -21.39 -22.69 -32.45
C ARG A 202 -20.36 -22.29 -31.39
N GLN A 203 -20.38 -23.00 -30.30
CA GLN A 203 -19.23 -23.17 -29.40
C GLN A 203 -18.14 -23.96 -30.13
N LYS A 204 -16.97 -23.35 -30.26
CA LYS A 204 -15.74 -24.01 -30.72
C LYS A 204 -14.85 -24.25 -29.49
N THR A 205 -14.95 -25.49 -29.00
CA THR A 205 -14.04 -26.06 -28.02
C THR A 205 -12.63 -26.13 -28.61
N MET A 206 -11.68 -25.45 -27.99
CA MET A 206 -10.25 -25.65 -28.26
C MET A 206 -9.63 -26.47 -27.13
N ARG A 207 -9.22 -27.71 -27.49
CA ARG A 207 -8.43 -28.61 -26.65
C ARG A 207 -7.00 -28.07 -26.48
N PRO A 208 -6.35 -28.26 -25.31
CA PRO A 208 -4.92 -28.03 -25.19
C PRO A 208 -4.15 -29.24 -25.71
N LEU A 209 -3.18 -29.00 -26.58
CA LEU A 209 -2.16 -29.95 -27.01
C LEU A 209 -1.01 -29.93 -25.99
N ILE A 210 -0.88 -31.06 -25.30
CA ILE A 210 0.29 -31.42 -24.51
C ILE A 210 1.31 -32.01 -25.49
N HIS A 211 2.47 -31.40 -25.62
CA HIS A 211 3.65 -32.07 -26.20
C HIS A 211 4.72 -32.22 -25.12
N ALA A 212 4.84 -33.44 -24.64
CA ALA A 212 6.03 -33.94 -23.97
C ALA A 212 7.06 -34.29 -25.05
N THR A 213 8.30 -33.85 -24.88
CA THR A 213 9.44 -34.43 -25.57
C THR A 213 10.59 -34.64 -24.58
N ILE A 214 10.75 -35.89 -24.20
CA ILE A 214 11.94 -36.45 -23.56
C ILE A 214 12.97 -36.68 -24.70
N GLY A 215 14.22 -36.39 -24.46
CA GLY A 215 15.31 -36.68 -25.39
C GLY A 215 16.67 -36.47 -24.76
N SER A 216 17.21 -37.59 -24.33
CA SER A 216 18.59 -37.83 -23.87
C SER A 216 19.66 -37.42 -24.92
N ALA A 217 20.77 -36.90 -24.48
CA ALA A 217 22.16 -37.32 -24.70
C ALA A 217 23.09 -36.34 -24.00
#